data_360e3fc65054b909b384182c27f06af4
#
_entry.id   360e3fc65054b909b384182c27f06af4
#
_cell.length_a   1.000
_cell.length_b   1.000
_cell.length_c   1.000
_cell.angle_alpha   90.00
_cell.angle_beta   90.00
_cell.angle_gamma   90.00
#
_symmetry.space_group_name_H-M   'P 1'
#
loop_
_entity.id
_entity.type
_entity.pdbx_description
1 polymer ?
#
loop_
_entity_poly.entity_id
_entity_poly.type
_entity_poly.pdbx_seq_one_letter_code
_entity_poly.pdbx_strand_id
1 'polypeptide(L)'
;MKTVYRNQQDDDDPLNGAAVAGGENLVELLDLRRRRVPFIAELSADNGFQLTIGIGSDVSFAQYRKISGALPYLVAVPPHPRLKVRYVDFLINNTPTPIPGRYVLTFEEMKQIALHFLETGERSESFVWESI
;
A
#
# COMPACT_ATOMS: atom_id res chain seq x y z
N MET A 1 13.05 -4.66 13.30
CA MET A 1 13.04 -4.64 11.82
C MET A 1 12.82 -3.20 11.37
N LYS A 2 13.57 -2.74 10.39
CA LYS A 2 13.47 -1.38 9.86
C LYS A 2 12.62 -1.36 8.61
N THR A 3 11.65 -0.44 8.57
CA THR A 3 10.76 -0.23 7.42
C THR A 3 10.87 1.22 6.97
N VAL A 4 11.07 1.42 5.68
CA VAL A 4 11.29 2.74 5.07
C VAL A 4 10.12 3.07 4.17
N TYR A 5 9.64 4.31 4.26
CA TYR A 5 8.55 4.84 3.45
C TYR A 5 9.09 5.59 2.23
N ARG A 6 8.37 5.44 1.10
CA ARG A 6 8.63 6.26 -0.09
C ARG A 6 7.35 6.53 -0.86
N ASN A 7 7.09 7.81 -1.12
CA ASN A 7 5.97 8.27 -1.92
C ASN A 7 6.37 8.18 -3.40
N GLN A 8 5.65 7.40 -4.18
CA GLN A 8 5.94 7.21 -5.61
C GLN A 8 5.35 8.32 -6.48
N GLN A 9 4.46 9.15 -5.92
CA GLN A 9 3.86 10.26 -6.62
C GLN A 9 4.62 11.56 -6.38
N ASP A 10 4.97 11.83 -5.12
CA ASP A 10 5.56 13.10 -4.71
C ASP A 10 7.02 12.90 -4.28
N ASP A 11 7.96 13.26 -5.17
CA ASP A 11 9.39 13.18 -4.89
C ASP A 11 9.82 14.10 -3.75
N ASP A 12 9.05 15.16 -3.50
CA ASP A 12 9.31 16.16 -2.47
C ASP A 12 8.66 15.84 -1.12
N ASP A 13 8.05 14.67 -0.98
CA ASP A 13 7.54 14.23 0.33
C ASP A 13 8.72 14.18 1.32
N PRO A 14 8.68 14.97 2.41
CA PRO A 14 9.82 15.07 3.33
C PRO A 14 10.13 13.77 4.06
N LEU A 15 9.22 12.80 4.08
CA LEU A 15 9.44 11.51 4.73
C LEU A 15 9.98 10.43 3.78
N ASN A 16 10.21 10.76 2.51
CA ASN A 16 10.80 9.83 1.56
C ASN A 16 12.17 9.35 2.05
N GLY A 17 12.31 8.03 2.14
CA GLY A 17 13.54 7.41 2.63
C GLY A 17 13.65 7.36 4.15
N ALA A 18 12.67 7.88 4.87
CA ALA A 18 12.69 7.86 6.33
C ALA A 18 12.18 6.51 6.87
N ALA A 19 12.79 6.08 7.97
CA ALA A 19 12.31 4.91 8.70
C ALA A 19 11.02 5.26 9.45
N VAL A 20 10.05 4.36 9.42
CA VAL A 20 8.82 4.47 10.19
C VAL A 20 9.06 3.84 11.55
N ALA A 21 9.02 4.65 12.60
CA ALA A 21 9.44 4.21 13.94
C ALA A 21 8.45 3.26 14.62
N GLY A 22 7.16 3.42 14.37
CA GLY A 22 6.16 2.57 15.00
C GLY A 22 4.76 2.78 14.41
N GLY A 23 3.79 2.01 14.94
CA GLY A 23 2.43 2.02 14.42
C GLY A 23 1.75 3.39 14.47
N GLU A 24 1.95 4.15 15.54
CA GLU A 24 1.38 5.49 15.66
C GLU A 24 1.93 6.42 14.59
N ASN A 25 3.23 6.32 14.30
CA ASN A 25 3.88 7.10 13.25
C ASN A 25 3.33 6.74 11.87
N LEU A 26 3.10 5.45 11.62
CA LEU A 26 2.52 4.99 10.36
C LEU A 26 1.10 5.50 10.18
N VAL A 27 0.27 5.40 11.22
CA VAL A 27 -1.12 5.88 11.17
C VAL A 27 -1.15 7.39 10.87
N GLU A 28 -0.34 8.16 11.57
CA GLU A 28 -0.24 9.60 11.33
C GLU A 28 0.20 9.90 9.90
N LEU A 29 1.22 9.20 9.42
CA LEU A 29 1.73 9.36 8.06
C LEU A 29 0.64 9.09 7.03
N LEU A 30 -0.09 7.98 7.16
CA LEU A 30 -1.13 7.60 6.23
C LEU A 30 -2.32 8.56 6.29
N ASP A 31 -2.75 8.95 7.49
CA ASP A 31 -3.88 9.88 7.65
C ASP A 31 -3.58 11.25 7.04
N LEU A 32 -2.34 11.74 7.19
CA LEU A 32 -1.93 13.02 6.61
C LEU A 32 -1.84 12.98 5.09
N ARG A 33 -1.64 11.80 4.50
CA ARG A 33 -1.49 11.64 3.04
C ARG A 33 -2.76 11.17 2.35
N ARG A 34 -3.79 10.89 3.11
CA ARG A 34 -5.09 10.51 2.59
C ARG A 34 -5.69 11.64 1.76
N ARG A 35 -6.05 11.36 0.49
CA ARG A 35 -6.56 12.39 -0.42
C ARG A 35 -7.47 11.81 -1.50
N ARG A 36 -8.27 12.69 -2.14
CA ARG A 36 -9.25 12.28 -3.16
C ARG A 36 -8.62 11.64 -4.38
N VAL A 37 -7.51 12.19 -4.85
CA VAL A 37 -6.78 11.64 -5.99
C VAL A 37 -5.79 10.63 -5.44
N PRO A 38 -6.05 9.33 -5.60
CA PRO A 38 -5.22 8.31 -4.97
C PRO A 38 -3.87 8.19 -5.65
N PHE A 39 -2.87 7.80 -4.87
CA PHE A 39 -1.50 7.62 -5.36
C PHE A 39 -0.88 6.39 -4.73
N ILE A 40 0.30 6.01 -5.24
CA ILE A 40 1.03 4.84 -4.78
C ILE A 40 2.21 5.25 -3.91
N ALA A 41 2.38 4.54 -2.80
CA ALA A 41 3.54 4.63 -1.93
C ALA A 41 4.05 3.22 -1.63
N GLU A 42 5.27 3.14 -1.08
CA GLU A 42 5.90 1.87 -0.76
C GLU A 42 6.44 1.86 0.65
N LEU A 43 6.29 0.72 1.31
CA LEU A 43 6.93 0.42 2.59
C LEU A 43 7.90 -0.72 2.33
N SER A 44 9.20 -0.46 2.51
CA SER A 44 10.25 -1.45 2.26
C SER A 44 10.87 -1.88 3.59
N ALA A 45 10.79 -3.17 3.90
CA ALA A 45 11.34 -3.72 5.12
C ALA A 45 12.73 -4.31 4.86
N ASP A 46 13.56 -4.34 5.89
CA ASP A 46 14.91 -4.88 5.79
C ASP A 46 14.97 -6.41 5.77
N ASN A 47 13.81 -7.07 5.79
CA ASN A 47 13.69 -8.52 5.57
C ASN A 47 13.63 -8.90 4.07
N GLY A 48 13.76 -7.94 3.16
CA GLY A 48 13.73 -8.17 1.72
C GLY A 48 12.33 -8.10 1.09
N PHE A 49 11.29 -7.78 1.85
CA PHE A 49 9.92 -7.63 1.35
C PHE A 49 9.45 -6.19 1.35
N GLN A 50 8.47 -5.93 0.52
CA GLN A 50 7.93 -4.61 0.27
C GLN A 50 6.42 -4.68 0.17
N LEU A 51 5.76 -3.69 0.75
CA LEU A 51 4.32 -3.50 0.60
C LEU A 51 4.10 -2.25 -0.25
N THR A 52 3.51 -2.44 -1.42
CA THR A 52 3.06 -1.33 -2.27
C THR A 52 1.63 -1.03 -1.92
N ILE A 53 1.33 0.21 -1.56
CA ILE A 53 0.00 0.62 -1.10
C ILE A 53 -0.55 1.74 -1.96
N GLY A 54 -1.86 1.70 -2.18
CA GLY A 54 -2.60 2.81 -2.76
C GLY A 54 -3.23 3.64 -1.65
N ILE A 55 -2.98 4.93 -1.65
CA ILE A 55 -3.48 5.85 -0.61
C ILE A 55 -4.49 6.80 -1.24
N GLY A 56 -5.76 6.66 -0.87
CA GLY A 56 -6.84 7.52 -1.30
C GLY A 56 -7.90 7.61 -0.22
N SER A 57 -8.78 8.62 -0.30
CA SER A 57 -9.82 8.81 0.72
C SER A 57 -10.83 7.68 0.73
N ASP A 58 -11.23 7.22 -0.46
CA ASP A 58 -12.30 6.23 -0.60
C ASP A 58 -11.81 4.91 -1.19
N VAL A 59 -10.63 4.90 -1.80
CA VAL A 59 -10.09 3.75 -2.50
C VAL A 59 -8.63 3.56 -2.11
N SER A 60 -8.25 2.29 -1.92
CA SER A 60 -6.88 1.89 -1.57
C SER A 60 -6.61 0.52 -2.19
N PHE A 61 -5.36 0.06 -2.12
CA PHE A 61 -5.01 -1.32 -2.42
C PHE A 61 -3.71 -1.68 -1.68
N ALA A 62 -3.36 -2.96 -1.66
CA ALA A 62 -2.11 -3.42 -1.07
C ALA A 62 -1.55 -4.60 -1.87
N GLN A 63 -0.26 -4.49 -2.23
CA GLN A 63 0.48 -5.53 -2.92
C GLN A 63 1.73 -5.88 -2.13
N TYR A 64 1.94 -7.15 -1.89
CA TYR A 64 3.11 -7.67 -1.16
C TYR A 64 4.03 -8.39 -2.13
N ARG A 65 5.32 -8.02 -2.11
CA ARG A 65 6.30 -8.60 -3.02
C ARG A 65 7.72 -8.54 -2.46
N LYS A 66 8.63 -9.24 -3.10
CA LYS A 66 10.06 -9.13 -2.80
C LYS A 66 10.61 -7.83 -3.40
N ILE A 67 11.49 -7.17 -2.68
CA ILE A 67 12.16 -5.95 -3.16
C ILE A 67 12.96 -6.25 -4.43
N SER A 68 13.51 -7.47 -4.56
CA SER A 68 14.24 -7.90 -5.76
C SER A 68 13.40 -7.90 -7.04
N GLY A 69 12.06 -7.84 -6.91
CA GLY A 69 11.15 -7.95 -8.04
C GLY A 69 10.82 -9.37 -8.46
N ALA A 70 11.36 -10.37 -7.76
CA ALA A 70 11.06 -11.77 -8.05
C ALA A 70 9.59 -12.11 -7.73
N LEU A 71 9.01 -12.98 -8.54
CA LEU A 71 7.65 -13.47 -8.34
C LEU A 71 7.56 -14.33 -7.07
N PRO A 72 6.37 -14.47 -6.47
CA PRO A 72 5.09 -13.92 -6.91
C PRO A 72 4.84 -12.50 -6.45
N TYR A 73 3.96 -11.78 -7.14
CA TYR A 73 3.37 -10.54 -6.66
C TYR A 73 1.99 -10.90 -6.10
N LEU A 74 1.73 -10.53 -4.86
CA LEU A 74 0.51 -10.91 -4.15
C LEU A 74 -0.31 -9.68 -3.82
N VAL A 75 -1.59 -9.69 -4.19
CA VAL A 75 -2.50 -8.58 -3.96
C VAL A 75 -3.60 -8.99 -3.01
N ALA A 76 -3.87 -8.14 -2.02
CA ALA A 76 -4.95 -8.38 -1.07
C ALA A 76 -6.30 -8.26 -1.77
N VAL A 77 -7.19 -9.19 -1.49
CA VAL A 77 -8.54 -9.23 -2.03
C VAL A 77 -9.51 -8.81 -0.94
N PRO A 78 -10.38 -7.78 -1.18
CA PRO A 78 -11.37 -7.42 -0.18
C PRO A 78 -12.38 -8.56 0.01
N PRO A 79 -12.93 -8.74 1.23
CA PRO A 79 -13.91 -9.78 1.50
C PRO A 79 -15.15 -9.67 0.60
N HIS A 80 -15.50 -8.44 0.24
CA HIS A 80 -16.63 -8.15 -0.65
C HIS A 80 -16.21 -7.07 -1.64
N PRO A 81 -16.35 -7.32 -2.96
CA PRO A 81 -16.08 -6.29 -3.96
C PRO A 81 -16.98 -5.07 -3.71
N ARG A 82 -16.36 -3.89 -3.56
CA ARG A 82 -17.09 -2.67 -3.22
C ARG A 82 -17.52 -1.87 -4.41
N LEU A 83 -16.71 -1.94 -5.47
CA LEU A 83 -16.91 -1.12 -6.65
C LEU A 83 -17.24 -2.01 -7.84
N LYS A 84 -18.20 -1.57 -8.62
CA LYS A 84 -18.57 -2.22 -9.89
C LYS A 84 -17.79 -1.63 -11.06
N VAL A 85 -16.72 -0.88 -10.78
CA VAL A 85 -15.87 -0.31 -11.79
C VAL A 85 -14.79 -1.32 -12.18
N ARG A 86 -14.37 -1.25 -13.44
CA ARG A 86 -13.37 -2.18 -13.96
C ARG A 86 -11.98 -1.88 -13.41
N TYR A 87 -11.61 -0.61 -13.32
CA TYR A 87 -10.31 -0.15 -12.85
C TYR A 87 -10.44 1.15 -12.05
N VAL A 88 -9.50 1.35 -11.14
CA VAL A 88 -9.29 2.62 -10.45
C VAL A 88 -7.84 3.02 -10.70
N ASP A 89 -7.62 4.28 -11.08
CA ASP A 89 -6.28 4.79 -11.35
C ASP A 89 -5.63 5.33 -10.07
N PHE A 90 -4.40 4.88 -9.82
CA PHE A 90 -3.55 5.39 -8.75
C PHE A 90 -2.31 6.01 -9.37
N LEU A 91 -1.90 7.19 -8.91
CA LEU A 91 -0.83 7.94 -9.52
C LEU A 91 0.55 7.48 -9.07
N ILE A 92 1.44 7.29 -10.07
CA ILE A 92 2.88 7.18 -9.87
C ILE A 92 3.51 8.26 -10.74
N ASN A 93 4.18 9.23 -10.14
CA ASN A 93 4.86 10.31 -10.87
C ASN A 93 3.93 10.94 -11.94
N ASN A 94 2.71 11.29 -11.51
CA ASN A 94 1.63 11.83 -12.33
C ASN A 94 1.09 10.88 -13.42
N THR A 95 1.53 9.64 -13.46
CA THR A 95 1.07 8.66 -14.42
C THR A 95 -0.01 7.79 -13.78
N PRO A 96 -1.22 7.74 -14.37
CA PRO A 96 -2.26 6.86 -13.88
C PRO A 96 -1.84 5.39 -14.00
N THR A 97 -2.00 4.65 -12.91
CA THR A 97 -1.71 3.22 -12.85
C THR A 97 -3.02 2.50 -12.55
N PRO A 98 -3.60 1.77 -13.51
CA PRO A 98 -4.90 1.13 -13.31
C PRO A 98 -4.78 -0.10 -12.41
N ILE A 99 -5.61 -0.12 -11.37
CA ILE A 99 -5.75 -1.26 -10.47
C ILE A 99 -7.14 -1.85 -10.67
N PRO A 100 -7.26 -3.17 -10.91
CA PRO A 100 -8.57 -3.78 -11.08
C PRO A 100 -9.49 -3.52 -9.88
N GLY A 101 -10.74 -3.16 -10.17
CA GLY A 101 -11.71 -2.79 -9.14
C GLY A 101 -11.90 -3.86 -8.06
N ARG A 102 -11.72 -5.13 -8.42
CA ARG A 102 -11.85 -6.25 -7.47
C ARG A 102 -10.77 -6.27 -6.38
N TYR A 103 -9.68 -5.54 -6.56
CA TYR A 103 -8.62 -5.41 -5.57
C TYR A 103 -8.70 -4.13 -4.75
N VAL A 104 -9.72 -3.31 -4.99
CA VAL A 104 -9.85 -2.05 -4.28
C VAL A 104 -10.34 -2.29 -2.85
N LEU A 105 -9.53 -1.81 -1.91
CA LEU A 105 -9.79 -1.87 -0.47
C LEU A 105 -10.33 -0.53 0.01
N THR A 106 -10.87 -0.49 1.22
CA THR A 106 -11.03 0.77 1.93
C THR A 106 -9.68 1.25 2.45
N PHE A 107 -9.61 2.53 2.77
CA PHE A 107 -8.45 3.10 3.45
C PHE A 107 -8.17 2.35 4.77
N GLU A 108 -9.20 2.04 5.55
CA GLU A 108 -9.04 1.33 6.82
C GLU A 108 -8.51 -0.08 6.64
N GLU A 109 -8.96 -0.79 5.62
CA GLU A 109 -8.45 -2.13 5.31
C GLU A 109 -6.97 -2.07 4.92
N MET A 110 -6.60 -1.12 4.07
CA MET A 110 -5.19 -0.91 3.69
C MET A 110 -4.35 -0.55 4.92
N LYS A 111 -4.86 0.31 5.78
CA LYS A 111 -4.15 0.71 7.01
C LYS A 111 -3.87 -0.48 7.93
N GLN A 112 -4.85 -1.38 8.11
CA GLN A 112 -4.66 -2.62 8.87
C GLN A 112 -3.54 -3.49 8.30
N ILE A 113 -3.53 -3.65 6.96
CA ILE A 113 -2.51 -4.43 6.27
C ILE A 113 -1.13 -3.79 6.46
N ALA A 114 -1.06 -2.47 6.32
CA ALA A 114 0.20 -1.73 6.47
C ALA A 114 0.75 -1.82 7.90
N LEU A 115 -0.11 -1.71 8.91
CA LEU A 115 0.28 -1.87 10.30
C LEU A 115 0.82 -3.26 10.60
N HIS A 116 0.16 -4.29 10.08
CA HIS A 116 0.63 -5.67 10.25
C HIS A 116 2.01 -5.86 9.59
N PHE A 117 2.19 -5.32 8.39
CA PHE A 117 3.47 -5.37 7.69
C PHE A 117 4.57 -4.64 8.47
N LEU A 118 4.28 -3.46 9.00
CA LEU A 118 5.26 -2.72 9.81
C LEU A 118 5.72 -3.53 11.01
N GLU A 119 4.80 -4.23 11.66
CA GLU A 119 5.04 -4.96 12.88
C GLU A 119 5.77 -6.29 12.62
N THR A 120 5.43 -7.00 11.54
CA THR A 120 5.89 -8.36 11.30
C THR A 120 6.75 -8.54 10.05
N GLY A 121 6.67 -7.61 9.09
CA GLY A 121 7.28 -7.78 7.76
C GLY A 121 6.53 -8.77 6.86
N GLU A 122 5.36 -9.23 7.29
CA GLU A 122 4.60 -10.28 6.64
C GLU A 122 3.24 -9.77 6.14
N ARG A 123 2.58 -10.59 5.32
CA ARG A 123 1.20 -10.34 4.89
C ARG A 123 0.25 -10.57 6.05
N SER A 124 -0.80 -9.75 6.11
CA SER A 124 -1.88 -9.98 7.07
C SER A 124 -2.67 -11.23 6.66
N GLU A 125 -2.82 -12.16 7.60
CA GLU A 125 -3.62 -13.38 7.40
C GLU A 125 -5.13 -13.11 7.45
N SER A 126 -5.52 -11.91 7.83
CA SER A 126 -6.94 -11.50 7.85
C SER A 126 -7.51 -11.24 6.47
N PHE A 127 -6.68 -11.28 5.43
CA PHE A 127 -7.09 -11.06 4.04
C PHE A 127 -6.67 -12.23 3.17
N VAL A 128 -7.42 -12.43 2.08
CA VAL A 128 -7.03 -13.37 1.03
C VAL A 128 -6.07 -12.65 0.08
N TRP A 129 -5.05 -13.34 -0.39
CA TRP A 129 -4.04 -12.79 -1.30
C TRP A 129 -4.03 -13.61 -2.59
N GLU A 130 -4.08 -12.90 -3.71
CA GLU A 130 -4.01 -13.53 -5.04
C GLU A 130 -2.67 -13.23 -5.69
N SER A 131 -2.13 -14.22 -6.38
CA SER A 131 -0.95 -14.04 -7.23
C SER A 131 -1.36 -13.39 -8.55
N ILE A 132 -0.61 -12.40 -8.98
CA ILE A 132 -0.88 -11.68 -10.23
C ILE A 132 0.33 -11.71 -11.16
#